data_fc9d22a6691b8b9669038cfefef1adaf
#
_entry.id   fc9d22a6691b8b9669038cfefef1adaf
#
_cell.length_a   1.000
_cell.length_b   1.000
_cell.length_c   1.000
_cell.angle_alpha   90.00
_cell.angle_beta   90.00
_cell.angle_gamma   90.00
#
_symmetry.space_group_name_H-M   'P 1'
#
loop_
_entity.id
_entity.type
_entity.pdbx_description
1 polymer ?
#
loop_
_entity_poly.entity_id
_entity_poly.type
_entity_poly.pdbx_seq_one_letter_code
_entity_poly.pdbx_strand_id
1 'polypeptide(L)'
;SSFAGLPIYDDTNNCRSLAFGYSPERINPGDKEHKISSIIKVTSGNTENVSYWVDYLYSSIIKAGTHNAKNIKVAEAAKVIENTQRDLNIALINELSIVFKKMNIDTLDVINAAETKWNFLPFKPGLVGGHCIGVDPYYLVHKSEESGYIPNLLYSSRSINNSVADF
;
A
#
# COMPACT_ATOMS: atom_id res chain seq x y z
N SER A 1 1.25 -27.98 -4.11
CA SER A 1 0.34 -26.97 -4.68
C SER A 1 0.41 -27.03 -6.19
N SER A 2 -0.72 -26.89 -6.87
CA SER A 2 -0.80 -26.86 -8.34
C SER A 2 -1.75 -25.74 -8.77
N PHE A 3 -1.50 -25.19 -9.95
CA PHE A 3 -2.37 -24.20 -10.58
C PHE A 3 -2.70 -24.69 -11.98
N ALA A 4 -3.99 -24.70 -12.36
CA ALA A 4 -4.45 -25.23 -13.65
C ALA A 4 -3.92 -26.66 -13.98
N GLY A 5 -3.76 -27.49 -12.95
CA GLY A 5 -3.23 -28.86 -13.11
C GLY A 5 -1.71 -28.96 -13.31
N LEU A 6 -0.99 -27.86 -13.31
CA LEU A 6 0.47 -27.83 -13.39
C LEU A 6 1.09 -27.60 -12.00
N PRO A 7 2.21 -28.24 -11.67
CA PRO A 7 2.94 -27.97 -10.43
C PRO A 7 3.50 -26.55 -10.44
N ILE A 8 3.63 -25.97 -9.27
CA ILE A 8 4.34 -24.70 -9.10
C ILE A 8 5.84 -24.97 -9.23
N TYR A 9 6.52 -24.17 -10.04
CA TYR A 9 7.96 -24.24 -10.24
C TYR A 9 8.70 -23.99 -8.92
N ASP A 10 9.67 -24.83 -8.65
CA ASP A 10 10.72 -24.60 -7.66
C ASP A 10 12.09 -24.85 -8.33
N ASP A 11 13.17 -24.29 -7.79
CA ASP A 11 14.50 -24.36 -8.40
C ASP A 11 15.10 -25.79 -8.44
N THR A 12 14.45 -26.75 -7.81
CA THR A 12 14.86 -28.16 -7.76
C THR A 12 14.11 -29.03 -8.76
N ASN A 13 13.03 -28.53 -9.35
CA ASN A 13 12.10 -29.32 -10.17
C ASN A 13 12.13 -28.89 -11.63
N ASN A 14 12.69 -29.71 -12.49
CA ASN A 14 12.90 -29.45 -13.91
C ASN A 14 11.71 -29.89 -14.81
N CYS A 15 10.54 -30.14 -14.22
CA CYS A 15 9.34 -30.54 -14.94
C CYS A 15 8.54 -29.34 -15.47
N ARG A 16 7.54 -29.60 -16.31
CA ARG A 16 6.55 -28.59 -16.72
C ARG A 16 5.85 -28.02 -15.50
N SER A 17 6.27 -26.83 -15.07
CA SER A 17 5.80 -26.16 -13.87
C SER A 17 5.58 -24.66 -14.14
N LEU A 18 4.71 -24.03 -13.36
CA LEU A 18 4.41 -22.61 -13.48
C LEU A 18 5.32 -21.78 -12.57
N ALA A 19 6.02 -20.83 -13.17
CA ALA A 19 6.77 -19.81 -12.46
C ALA A 19 5.90 -18.56 -12.24
N PHE A 20 5.97 -17.99 -11.06
CA PHE A 20 5.18 -16.80 -10.70
C PHE A 20 6.10 -15.65 -10.31
N GLY A 21 5.92 -14.54 -10.99
CA GLY A 21 6.45 -13.24 -10.55
C GLY A 21 5.33 -12.30 -10.13
N TYR A 22 5.63 -11.41 -9.20
CA TYR A 22 4.71 -10.35 -8.78
C TYR A 22 5.43 -9.01 -8.72
N SER A 23 4.79 -8.00 -9.26
CA SER A 23 5.29 -6.63 -9.24
C SER A 23 4.09 -5.68 -9.12
N PRO A 24 3.88 -5.05 -7.95
CA PRO A 24 2.71 -4.21 -7.70
C PRO A 24 2.68 -2.97 -8.58
N GLU A 25 1.48 -2.52 -8.92
CA GLU A 25 1.26 -1.22 -9.52
C GLU A 25 1.23 -0.13 -8.43
N ARG A 26 2.01 0.94 -8.63
CA ARG A 26 2.22 2.01 -7.64
C ARG A 26 1.97 3.41 -8.22
N ILE A 27 1.38 3.52 -9.40
CA ILE A 27 1.05 4.79 -10.06
C ILE A 27 -0.23 5.36 -9.43
N ASN A 28 -0.24 6.67 -9.19
CA ASN A 28 -1.47 7.38 -8.86
C ASN A 28 -2.17 7.81 -10.16
N PRO A 29 -3.41 7.42 -10.40
CA PRO A 29 -4.17 7.90 -11.56
C PRO A 29 -4.22 9.43 -11.57
N GLY A 30 -3.84 10.02 -12.70
CA GLY A 30 -3.80 11.47 -12.86
C GLY A 30 -2.48 12.16 -12.47
N ASP A 31 -1.55 11.46 -11.85
CA ASP A 31 -0.20 11.98 -11.59
C ASP A 31 0.59 12.05 -12.91
N LYS A 32 1.04 13.25 -13.28
CA LYS A 32 1.79 13.49 -14.51
C LYS A 32 3.31 13.43 -14.32
N GLU A 33 3.76 13.53 -13.08
CA GLU A 33 5.18 13.58 -12.73
C GLU A 33 5.74 12.17 -12.48
N HIS A 34 4.99 11.35 -11.72
CA HIS A 34 5.41 10.01 -11.34
C HIS A 34 4.90 8.96 -12.32
N LYS A 35 5.62 8.80 -13.44
CA LYS A 35 5.32 7.79 -14.47
C LYS A 35 5.90 6.43 -14.07
N ILE A 36 5.41 5.36 -14.70
CA ILE A 36 5.88 3.99 -14.44
C ILE A 36 7.40 3.85 -14.54
N SER A 37 8.03 4.56 -15.45
CA SER A 37 9.49 4.51 -15.64
C SER A 37 10.30 5.39 -14.67
N SER A 38 9.63 6.31 -13.94
CA SER A 38 10.29 7.26 -13.04
C SER A 38 10.18 6.92 -11.56
N ILE A 39 9.44 5.86 -11.21
CA ILE A 39 9.34 5.34 -9.84
C ILE A 39 10.02 3.98 -9.74
N ILE A 40 10.68 3.73 -8.60
CA ILE A 40 11.31 2.42 -8.34
C ILE A 40 10.24 1.33 -8.40
N LYS A 41 10.47 0.30 -9.19
CA LYS A 41 9.55 -0.82 -9.34
C LYS A 41 9.88 -1.94 -8.36
N VAL A 42 8.92 -2.33 -7.54
CA VAL A 42 9.07 -3.51 -6.68
C VAL A 42 8.86 -4.76 -7.53
N THR A 43 9.77 -5.72 -7.40
CA THR A 43 9.76 -6.99 -8.14
C THR A 43 9.89 -8.15 -7.17
N SER A 44 9.38 -9.31 -7.52
CA SER A 44 9.50 -10.52 -6.71
C SER A 44 9.18 -11.77 -7.53
N GLY A 45 9.60 -12.92 -7.04
CA GLY A 45 9.29 -14.23 -7.62
C GLY A 45 9.04 -15.29 -6.56
N ASN A 46 8.44 -16.41 -6.98
CA ASN A 46 8.20 -17.55 -6.10
C ASN A 46 9.49 -18.34 -5.77
N THR A 47 10.55 -18.18 -6.57
CA THR A 47 11.90 -18.67 -6.30
C THR A 47 12.92 -17.57 -6.58
N GLU A 48 14.17 -17.77 -6.14
CA GLU A 48 15.27 -16.82 -6.40
C GLU A 48 15.52 -16.62 -7.89
N ASN A 49 15.53 -17.70 -8.65
CA ASN A 49 15.72 -17.68 -10.10
C ASN A 49 14.59 -16.89 -10.80
N VAL A 50 13.33 -17.18 -10.45
CA VAL A 50 12.19 -16.43 -11.00
C VAL A 50 12.25 -14.96 -10.61
N SER A 51 12.58 -14.67 -9.35
CA SER A 51 12.75 -13.30 -8.86
C SER A 51 13.82 -12.54 -9.65
N TYR A 52 14.96 -13.19 -9.93
CA TYR A 52 16.03 -12.62 -10.76
C TYR A 52 15.54 -12.27 -12.18
N TRP A 53 14.80 -13.18 -12.85
CA TRP A 53 14.32 -12.92 -14.20
C TRP A 53 13.25 -11.83 -14.25
N VAL A 54 12.35 -11.78 -13.26
CA VAL A 54 11.36 -10.70 -13.14
C VAL A 54 12.06 -9.35 -12.92
N ASP A 55 13.05 -9.32 -12.03
CA ASP A 55 13.82 -8.12 -11.76
C ASP A 55 14.62 -7.66 -12.98
N TYR A 56 15.28 -8.57 -13.67
CA TYR A 56 16.01 -8.30 -14.90
C TYR A 56 15.11 -7.70 -15.99
N LEU A 57 13.91 -8.26 -16.17
CA LEU A 57 12.93 -7.74 -17.13
C LEU A 57 12.55 -6.29 -16.80
N TYR A 58 12.16 -6.02 -15.56
CA TYR A 58 11.75 -4.69 -15.15
C TYR A 58 12.91 -3.69 -15.13
N SER A 59 14.10 -4.09 -14.71
CA SER A 59 15.28 -3.21 -14.71
C SER A 59 15.68 -2.75 -16.12
N SER A 60 15.35 -3.52 -17.16
CA SER A 60 15.60 -3.13 -18.54
C SER A 60 14.71 -2.00 -19.06
N ILE A 61 13.55 -1.75 -18.41
CA ILE A 61 12.55 -0.78 -18.86
C ILE A 61 12.29 0.33 -17.85
N ILE A 62 12.59 0.14 -16.57
CA ILE A 62 12.34 1.10 -15.49
C ILE A 62 13.63 1.92 -15.24
N LYS A 63 13.64 3.17 -15.67
CA LYS A 63 14.80 4.06 -15.52
C LYS A 63 15.15 4.39 -14.07
N ALA A 64 14.14 4.44 -13.18
CA ALA A 64 14.33 4.68 -11.76
C ALA A 64 14.94 3.48 -11.01
N GLY A 65 15.07 2.32 -11.69
CA GLY A 65 15.55 1.08 -11.09
C GLY A 65 14.46 0.24 -10.46
N THR A 66 14.88 -0.88 -9.88
CA THR A 66 14.02 -1.87 -9.24
C THR A 66 14.40 -2.08 -7.79
N HIS A 67 13.46 -2.62 -7.01
CA HIS A 67 13.68 -3.16 -5.68
C HIS A 67 13.21 -4.62 -5.67
N ASN A 68 14.14 -5.54 -5.67
CA ASN A 68 13.83 -6.98 -5.62
C ASN A 68 13.46 -7.37 -4.18
N ALA A 69 12.17 -7.57 -3.94
CA ALA A 69 11.66 -7.99 -2.65
C ALA A 69 11.98 -9.47 -2.40
N LYS A 70 12.25 -9.80 -1.13
CA LYS A 70 12.67 -11.14 -0.71
C LYS A 70 11.74 -12.28 -1.19
N ASN A 71 10.44 -11.99 -1.32
CA ASN A 71 9.44 -12.92 -1.84
C ASN A 71 8.16 -12.15 -2.20
N ILE A 72 7.21 -12.84 -2.84
CA ILE A 72 5.93 -12.28 -3.28
C ILE A 72 5.13 -11.68 -2.11
N LYS A 73 5.07 -12.36 -0.95
CA LYS A 73 4.32 -11.87 0.22
C LYS A 73 4.84 -10.52 0.72
N VAL A 74 6.15 -10.30 0.68
CA VAL A 74 6.76 -9.02 1.05
C VAL A 74 6.37 -7.92 0.05
N ALA A 75 6.38 -8.23 -1.24
CA ALA A 75 5.99 -7.27 -2.27
C ALA A 75 4.49 -6.90 -2.20
N GLU A 76 3.62 -7.89 -1.93
CA GLU A 76 2.19 -7.68 -1.70
C GLU A 76 1.94 -6.83 -0.45
N ALA A 77 2.58 -7.17 0.67
CA ALA A 77 2.46 -6.42 1.92
C ALA A 77 2.93 -4.96 1.76
N ALA A 78 4.04 -4.74 1.04
CA ALA A 78 4.53 -3.38 0.76
C ALA A 78 3.47 -2.53 0.04
N LYS A 79 2.79 -3.08 -0.97
CA LYS A 79 1.71 -2.40 -1.68
C LYS A 79 0.54 -2.06 -0.76
N VAL A 80 0.12 -3.01 0.06
CA VAL A 80 -1.03 -2.82 0.96
C VAL A 80 -0.74 -1.79 2.03
N ILE A 81 0.46 -1.79 2.63
CA ILE A 81 0.79 -0.82 3.68
C ILE A 81 0.93 0.62 3.17
N GLU A 82 1.31 0.84 1.91
CA GLU A 82 1.34 2.19 1.32
C GLU A 82 -0.03 2.87 1.37
N ASN A 83 -1.07 2.15 0.98
CA ASN A 83 -2.45 2.65 1.01
C ASN A 83 -3.02 2.69 2.43
N THR A 84 -2.72 1.69 3.25
CA THR A 84 -3.14 1.63 4.65
C THR A 84 -2.54 2.79 5.47
N GLN A 85 -1.26 3.12 5.27
CA GLN A 85 -0.62 4.26 5.92
C GLN A 85 -1.32 5.57 5.56
N ARG A 86 -1.69 5.74 4.28
CA ARG A 86 -2.42 6.94 3.83
C ARG A 86 -3.80 7.02 4.48
N ASP A 87 -4.54 5.92 4.50
CA ASP A 87 -5.85 5.83 5.15
C ASP A 87 -5.78 6.20 6.64
N LEU A 88 -4.80 5.65 7.37
CA LEU A 88 -4.56 5.95 8.78
C LEU A 88 -4.25 7.43 9.04
N ASN A 89 -3.38 8.02 8.22
CA ASN A 89 -3.02 9.43 8.39
C ASN A 89 -4.21 10.37 8.10
N ILE A 90 -5.03 10.02 7.10
CA ILE A 90 -6.25 10.78 6.83
C ILE A 90 -7.24 10.62 8.00
N ALA A 91 -7.42 9.41 8.55
CA ALA A 91 -8.29 9.18 9.70
C ALA A 91 -7.84 9.99 10.92
N LEU A 92 -6.55 10.04 11.19
CA LEU A 92 -6.01 10.88 12.27
C LEU A 92 -6.41 12.34 12.09
N ILE A 93 -6.20 12.91 10.90
CA ILE A 93 -6.52 14.32 10.65
C ILE A 93 -8.04 14.56 10.64
N ASN A 94 -8.84 13.62 10.16
CA ASN A 94 -10.30 13.67 10.23
C ASN A 94 -10.78 13.72 11.69
N GLU A 95 -10.27 12.84 12.55
CA GLU A 95 -10.61 12.83 13.97
C GLU A 95 -10.19 14.13 14.65
N LEU A 96 -8.97 14.61 14.40
CA LEU A 96 -8.48 15.87 14.91
C LEU A 96 -9.33 17.06 14.45
N SER A 97 -9.86 17.03 13.22
CA SER A 97 -10.75 18.10 12.75
C SER A 97 -12.05 18.18 13.56
N ILE A 98 -12.59 17.03 13.96
CA ILE A 98 -13.77 16.95 14.84
C ILE A 98 -13.45 17.48 16.23
N VAL A 99 -12.30 17.10 16.78
CA VAL A 99 -11.82 17.58 18.09
C VAL A 99 -11.61 19.09 18.08
N PHE A 100 -10.89 19.62 17.10
CA PHE A 100 -10.59 21.05 16.99
C PHE A 100 -11.86 21.87 16.78
N LYS A 101 -12.81 21.39 16.00
CA LYS A 101 -14.13 22.05 15.86
C LYS A 101 -14.82 22.22 17.22
N LYS A 102 -14.80 21.18 18.08
CA LYS A 102 -15.36 21.25 19.44
C LYS A 102 -14.59 22.21 20.35
N MET A 103 -13.32 22.44 20.06
CA MET A 103 -12.45 23.39 20.80
C MET A 103 -12.49 24.79 20.22
N ASN A 104 -13.27 25.07 19.17
CA ASN A 104 -13.26 26.33 18.41
C ASN A 104 -11.89 26.70 17.85
N ILE A 105 -11.12 25.70 17.38
CA ILE A 105 -9.83 25.88 16.75
C ILE A 105 -9.96 25.53 15.26
N ASP A 106 -9.38 26.36 14.38
CA ASP A 106 -9.34 26.06 12.95
C ASP A 106 -8.31 24.97 12.67
N THR A 107 -8.76 23.89 12.04
CA THR A 107 -7.91 22.74 11.75
C THR A 107 -6.81 23.04 10.74
N LEU A 108 -7.11 23.89 9.74
CA LEU A 108 -6.11 24.23 8.72
C LEU A 108 -5.01 25.12 9.30
N ASP A 109 -5.35 26.03 10.20
CA ASP A 109 -4.35 26.86 10.91
C ASP A 109 -3.40 25.99 11.75
N VAL A 110 -3.93 24.95 12.42
CA VAL A 110 -3.09 23.99 13.16
C VAL A 110 -2.18 23.21 12.22
N ILE A 111 -2.69 22.73 11.10
CA ILE A 111 -1.90 21.99 10.12
C ILE A 111 -0.80 22.91 9.54
N ASN A 112 -1.15 24.12 9.13
CA ASN A 112 -0.18 25.08 8.59
C ASN A 112 0.93 25.42 9.60
N ALA A 113 0.60 25.55 10.88
CA ALA A 113 1.60 25.73 11.92
C ALA A 113 2.48 24.49 12.09
N ALA A 114 1.89 23.30 12.07
CA ALA A 114 2.62 22.02 12.21
C ALA A 114 3.54 21.72 11.00
N GLU A 115 3.14 22.10 9.78
CA GLU A 115 3.95 21.97 8.55
C GLU A 115 5.28 22.73 8.60
N THR A 116 5.42 23.71 9.48
CA THR A 116 6.71 24.39 9.68
C THR A 116 7.79 23.45 10.20
N LYS A 117 7.41 22.31 10.75
CA LYS A 117 8.35 21.28 11.19
C LYS A 117 8.69 20.35 10.03
N TRP A 118 9.95 20.22 9.69
CA TRP A 118 10.49 19.50 8.53
C TRP A 118 10.04 18.03 8.37
N ASN A 119 9.65 17.35 9.44
CA ASN A 119 9.22 15.96 9.42
C ASN A 119 7.73 15.75 9.66
N PHE A 120 6.94 16.81 9.64
CA PHE A 120 5.49 16.69 9.70
C PHE A 120 4.93 16.29 8.33
N LEU A 121 4.00 15.35 8.32
CA LEU A 121 3.33 14.91 7.09
C LEU A 121 1.99 15.64 6.96
N PRO A 122 1.84 16.55 5.99
CA PRO A 122 0.72 17.49 5.92
C PRO A 122 -0.54 16.87 5.28
N PHE A 123 -1.07 15.82 5.87
CA PHE A 123 -2.37 15.31 5.49
C PHE A 123 -3.46 16.31 5.84
N LYS A 124 -4.52 16.35 5.02
CA LYS A 124 -5.67 17.24 5.23
C LYS A 124 -6.93 16.43 5.51
N PRO A 125 -7.90 17.01 6.25
CA PRO A 125 -9.19 16.36 6.45
C PRO A 125 -9.90 16.16 5.11
N GLY A 126 -10.61 15.07 4.98
CA GLY A 126 -11.39 14.80 3.77
C GLY A 126 -11.91 13.37 3.66
N LEU A 127 -12.75 13.16 2.67
CA LEU A 127 -13.28 11.84 2.36
C LEU A 127 -12.18 10.94 1.80
N VAL A 128 -12.13 9.72 2.29
CA VAL A 128 -11.31 8.66 1.71
C VAL A 128 -12.14 7.94 0.67
N GLY A 129 -11.79 8.18 -0.59
CA GLY A 129 -12.45 7.56 -1.73
C GLY A 129 -11.47 6.87 -2.67
N GLY A 130 -12.00 6.30 -3.75
CA GLY A 130 -11.23 5.59 -4.75
C GLY A 130 -11.09 4.09 -4.47
N HIS A 131 -10.56 3.39 -5.47
CA HIS A 131 -10.58 1.92 -5.54
C HIS A 131 -9.61 1.24 -4.57
N CYS A 132 -8.51 1.90 -4.19
CA CYS A 132 -7.43 1.28 -3.45
C CYS A 132 -7.37 1.71 -1.98
N ILE A 133 -7.39 3.03 -1.70
CA ILE A 133 -7.20 3.54 -0.33
C ILE A 133 -8.35 3.10 0.60
N GLY A 134 -9.58 3.07 0.08
CA GLY A 134 -10.75 2.65 0.84
C GLY A 134 -10.93 1.13 0.95
N VAL A 135 -10.18 0.32 0.20
CA VAL A 135 -10.38 -1.14 0.08
C VAL A 135 -9.20 -1.93 0.62
N ASP A 136 -7.97 -1.56 0.29
CA ASP A 136 -6.76 -2.31 0.70
C ASP A 136 -6.66 -2.53 2.22
N PRO A 137 -7.02 -1.57 3.10
CA PRO A 137 -7.01 -1.80 4.54
C PRO A 137 -7.89 -2.99 4.98
N TYR A 138 -9.01 -3.24 4.30
CA TYR A 138 -9.88 -4.38 4.64
C TYR A 138 -9.26 -5.73 4.30
N TYR A 139 -8.47 -5.82 3.22
CA TYR A 139 -7.71 -7.03 2.93
C TYR A 139 -6.67 -7.32 4.01
N LEU A 140 -6.00 -6.27 4.51
CA LEU A 140 -5.04 -6.43 5.61
C LEU A 140 -5.73 -6.82 6.92
N VAL A 141 -6.90 -6.23 7.22
CA VAL A 141 -7.72 -6.61 8.37
C VAL A 141 -8.09 -8.08 8.28
N HIS A 142 -8.69 -8.51 7.18
CA HIS A 142 -9.09 -9.90 6.97
C HIS A 142 -7.91 -10.86 7.14
N LYS A 143 -6.76 -10.55 6.52
CA LYS A 143 -5.57 -11.40 6.64
C LYS A 143 -4.97 -11.43 8.03
N SER A 144 -5.08 -10.34 8.77
CA SER A 144 -4.68 -10.27 10.17
C SER A 144 -5.55 -11.18 11.04
N GLU A 145 -6.87 -11.14 10.85
CA GLU A 145 -7.82 -11.98 11.59
C GLU A 145 -7.62 -13.47 11.30
N GLU A 146 -7.42 -13.85 10.03
CA GLU A 146 -7.04 -15.22 9.66
C GLU A 146 -5.76 -15.68 10.39
N SER A 147 -4.87 -14.75 10.71
CA SER A 147 -3.63 -15.01 11.44
C SER A 147 -3.80 -14.98 12.97
N GLY A 148 -5.02 -14.75 13.46
CA GLY A 148 -5.36 -14.73 14.88
C GLY A 148 -5.13 -13.40 15.58
N TYR A 149 -4.93 -12.29 14.84
CA TYR A 149 -4.72 -10.96 15.42
C TYR A 149 -5.80 -9.97 14.96
N ILE A 150 -6.42 -9.29 15.94
CA ILE A 150 -7.43 -8.24 15.67
C ILE A 150 -6.72 -6.89 15.54
N PRO A 151 -6.70 -6.27 14.35
CA PRO A 151 -5.96 -5.04 14.10
C PRO A 151 -6.79 -3.80 14.48
N ASN A 152 -6.89 -3.49 15.78
CA ASN A 152 -7.74 -2.42 16.32
C ASN A 152 -7.49 -1.06 15.68
N LEU A 153 -6.24 -0.71 15.38
CA LEU A 153 -5.90 0.56 14.75
C LEU A 153 -6.50 0.69 13.35
N LEU A 154 -6.46 -0.39 12.57
CA LEU A 154 -7.03 -0.40 11.22
C LEU A 154 -8.56 -0.31 11.26
N TYR A 155 -9.19 -0.99 12.19
CA TYR A 155 -10.63 -0.87 12.40
C TYR A 155 -11.05 0.54 12.79
N SER A 156 -10.36 1.14 13.76
CA SER A 156 -10.63 2.51 14.20
C SER A 156 -10.47 3.52 13.06
N SER A 157 -9.40 3.40 12.28
CA SER A 157 -9.16 4.24 11.10
C SER A 157 -10.33 4.15 10.11
N ARG A 158 -10.74 2.96 9.75
CA ARG A 158 -11.86 2.76 8.82
C ARG A 158 -13.18 3.28 9.37
N SER A 159 -13.43 3.08 10.67
CA SER A 159 -14.63 3.63 11.33
C SER A 159 -14.67 5.16 11.26
N ILE A 160 -13.55 5.82 11.57
CA ILE A 160 -13.43 7.28 11.51
C ILE A 160 -13.65 7.78 10.08
N ASN A 161 -12.91 7.23 9.10
CA ASN A 161 -13.02 7.66 7.71
C ASN A 161 -14.42 7.43 7.12
N ASN A 162 -15.10 6.37 7.51
CA ASN A 162 -16.47 6.11 7.06
C ASN A 162 -17.48 7.10 7.67
N SER A 163 -17.25 7.60 8.88
CA SER A 163 -18.16 8.53 9.56
C SER A 163 -18.03 9.97 9.10
N VAL A 164 -16.96 10.32 8.37
CA VAL A 164 -16.71 11.71 7.94
C VAL A 164 -17.80 12.24 7.00
N ALA A 165 -18.46 11.37 6.24
CA ALA A 165 -19.54 11.78 5.34
C ALA A 165 -20.78 12.31 6.08
N ASP A 166 -20.94 11.95 7.36
CA ASP A 166 -22.08 12.33 8.20
C ASP A 166 -21.77 13.60 9.03
N PHE A 167 -20.55 14.12 8.98
CA PHE A 167 -20.04 15.24 9.76
C PHE A 167 -19.94 16.52 8.92
#